data_8c1a3f89ead12a4d312f20656d64ff74
#
_entry.id   8c1a3f89ead12a4d312f20656d64ff74
#
_cell.length_a   1.000
_cell.length_b   1.000
_cell.length_c   1.000
_cell.angle_alpha   90.00
_cell.angle_beta   90.00
_cell.angle_gamma   90.00
#
_symmetry.space_group_name_H-M   'P 1'
#
loop_
_entity.id
_entity.type
_entity.pdbx_description
1 polymer ?
#
loop_
_entity_poly.entity_id
_entity_poly.type
_entity_poly.pdbx_seq_one_letter_code
_entity_poly.pdbx_strand_id
1 'polypeptide(L)'
;MIKKAILYYIINFLFILFIAIFFHFPSYANSKYASIIIEEHSGKVLHSKFSTHLRHPASMTKVMTLYIVFEEIQKGNLNYSSRIVFSKRASGQPPSKLGIKQGQSISLKQAMLALVTKSANDVATAIAEKISGSEINFAKRMTKTAKKLGMNKSQFMNASGLYNKHQKSTASDMAKLGIAIKRDYPKEYKIFNTKSFHWNGRKYKNHNNLLKSYYGTDGIKTGYIDASGFNLMASVKRNGVNLIGVVFGGKSGRTRDQHLMGLFTDAFKKASAPKLVLVXTPXAKPKFSNIXSPFTXPKFFLDXSTIEKPXQKPLFLTSNKLNEKIKNFQNWGIQVGTYSXKVXAHQIAIKARRIAPNLLKMLPAQLTPIYINENVAWRVRFNSLDENSARMTCSKLLSKNISCIAVPSEQILGYLSXNK
;
A
#
# COMPACT_ATOMS: atom_id res chain seq x y z
N MET A 1 14.04 71.27 36.86
CA MET A 1 14.41 69.83 36.79
C MET A 1 13.29 68.97 36.23
N ILE A 2 12.04 69.07 36.60
CA ILE A 2 10.89 68.25 36.22
C ILE A 2 10.67 68.20 34.68
N LYS A 3 10.73 69.39 34.00
CA LYS A 3 10.53 69.40 32.51
C LYS A 3 11.56 68.62 31.74
N LYS A 4 12.83 68.57 32.18
CA LYS A 4 13.87 67.79 31.51
C LYS A 4 13.66 66.28 31.71
N ALA A 5 13.18 65.85 32.88
CA ALA A 5 12.89 64.42 33.14
C ALA A 5 11.71 63.92 32.28
N ILE A 6 10.65 64.77 32.17
CA ILE A 6 9.47 64.41 31.34
C ILE A 6 9.89 64.27 29.87
N LEU A 7 10.69 65.20 29.35
CA LEU A 7 11.18 65.10 27.96
C LEU A 7 12.01 63.85 27.72
N TYR A 8 12.86 63.45 28.67
CA TYR A 8 13.67 62.24 28.59
C TYR A 8 12.77 60.99 28.51
N TYR A 9 11.72 60.88 29.33
CA TYR A 9 10.80 59.73 29.27
C TYR A 9 10.01 59.68 27.97
N ILE A 10 9.59 60.83 27.43
CA ILE A 10 8.88 60.87 26.14
C ILE A 10 9.79 60.37 25.01
N ILE A 11 11.06 60.84 24.97
CA ILE A 11 12.02 60.40 23.95
C ILE A 11 12.26 58.91 24.03
N ASN A 12 12.45 58.34 25.23
CA ASN A 12 12.63 56.90 25.39
C ASN A 12 11.40 56.11 24.99
N PHE A 13 10.20 56.59 25.34
CA PHE A 13 8.95 55.94 24.95
C PHE A 13 8.79 55.93 23.43
N LEU A 14 9.05 57.07 22.77
CA LEU A 14 9.00 57.13 21.28
C LEU A 14 10.05 56.25 20.63
N PHE A 15 11.24 56.12 21.24
CA PHE A 15 12.30 55.26 20.77
C PHE A 15 11.90 53.76 20.87
N ILE A 16 11.32 53.36 22.00
CA ILE A 16 10.81 52.01 22.21
C ILE A 16 9.67 51.71 21.20
N LEU A 17 8.76 52.65 21.01
CA LEU A 17 7.66 52.53 20.05
C LEU A 17 8.20 52.39 18.62
N PHE A 18 9.22 53.15 18.25
CA PHE A 18 9.90 53.08 16.95
C PHE A 18 10.53 51.70 16.76
N ILE A 19 11.24 51.16 17.77
CA ILE A 19 11.82 49.80 17.71
C ILE A 19 10.69 48.77 17.52
N ALA A 20 9.59 48.85 18.28
CA ALA A 20 8.47 47.92 18.18
C ALA A 20 7.84 47.91 16.78
N ILE A 21 7.74 49.06 16.12
CA ILE A 21 7.19 49.16 14.76
C ILE A 21 8.14 48.55 13.72
N PHE A 22 9.44 48.79 13.86
CA PHE A 22 10.43 48.30 12.87
C PHE A 22 10.79 46.82 13.01
N PHE A 23 10.56 46.21 14.18
CA PHE A 23 10.85 44.77 14.37
C PHE A 23 9.68 43.84 14.10
N HIS A 24 8.58 44.33 13.51
CA HIS A 24 7.55 43.47 12.94
C HIS A 24 8.04 42.92 11.62
N PHE A 25 8.97 41.95 11.67
CA PHE A 25 9.35 41.17 10.46
C PHE A 25 8.14 40.36 10.03
N PRO A 26 7.60 40.58 8.83
CA PRO A 26 6.58 39.67 8.32
C PRO A 26 7.17 38.28 8.25
N SER A 27 6.65 37.35 9.04
CA SER A 27 6.96 35.96 8.91
C SER A 27 6.46 35.50 7.53
N TYR A 28 7.33 35.51 6.53
CA TYR A 28 7.01 34.97 5.19
C TYR A 28 6.71 33.49 5.34
N ALA A 29 5.46 33.18 5.56
CA ALA A 29 5.00 31.79 5.53
C ALA A 29 5.39 31.21 4.16
N ASN A 30 6.13 30.11 4.17
CA ASN A 30 6.51 29.44 2.93
C ASN A 30 5.24 29.05 2.15
N SER A 31 4.90 29.84 1.15
CA SER A 31 3.67 29.67 0.36
C SER A 31 3.59 28.32 -0.35
N LYS A 32 4.72 27.61 -0.48
CA LYS A 32 4.81 26.27 -1.10
C LYS A 32 4.56 25.15 -0.10
N TYR A 33 4.65 25.44 1.21
CA TYR A 33 4.59 24.43 2.27
C TYR A 33 3.17 23.87 2.43
N ALA A 34 3.08 22.53 2.58
CA ALA A 34 1.90 21.82 3.05
C ALA A 34 2.34 20.47 3.56
N SER A 35 1.67 19.93 4.59
CA SER A 35 2.01 18.62 5.12
C SER A 35 0.80 17.91 5.72
N ILE A 36 0.87 16.58 5.74
CA ILE A 36 -0.12 15.73 6.38
C ILE A 36 0.54 14.40 6.77
N ILE A 37 0.10 13.84 7.91
CA ILE A 37 0.36 12.44 8.27
C ILE A 37 -1.00 11.79 8.54
N ILE A 38 -1.27 10.67 7.88
CA ILE A 38 -2.50 9.90 8.03
C ILE A 38 -2.15 8.47 8.41
N GLU A 39 -2.88 7.91 9.35
CA GLU A 39 -2.84 6.48 9.64
C GLU A 39 -3.58 5.73 8.52
N GLU A 40 -2.87 4.84 7.82
CA GLU A 40 -3.37 4.16 6.62
C GLU A 40 -4.68 3.40 6.86
N HIS A 41 -4.77 2.70 8.00
CA HIS A 41 -5.88 1.80 8.28
C HIS A 41 -7.16 2.54 8.64
N SER A 42 -7.07 3.52 9.55
CA SER A 42 -8.24 4.22 10.10
C SER A 42 -8.61 5.47 9.32
N GLY A 43 -7.69 6.00 8.49
CA GLY A 43 -7.84 7.30 7.87
C GLY A 43 -7.65 8.47 8.84
N LYS A 44 -7.30 8.19 10.11
CA LYS A 44 -7.12 9.23 11.15
C LYS A 44 -5.97 10.15 10.78
N VAL A 45 -6.24 11.46 10.76
CA VAL A 45 -5.23 12.49 10.52
C VAL A 45 -4.49 12.77 11.83
N LEU A 46 -3.18 12.50 11.87
CA LEU A 46 -2.32 12.66 13.04
C LEU A 46 -1.55 14.00 13.02
N HIS A 47 -1.40 14.56 11.81
CA HIS A 47 -0.79 15.89 11.58
C HIS A 47 -1.37 16.48 10.31
N SER A 48 -1.64 17.78 10.32
CA SER A 48 -2.13 18.51 9.14
C SER A 48 -1.71 19.98 9.24
N LYS A 49 -1.05 20.48 8.18
CA LYS A 49 -0.77 21.92 8.05
C LYS A 49 -0.87 22.31 6.57
N PHE A 50 -1.81 23.21 6.27
CA PHE A 50 -2.13 23.64 4.90
C PHE A 50 -2.45 22.45 3.96
N SER A 51 -2.90 21.32 4.51
CA SER A 51 -3.00 20.04 3.79
C SER A 51 -4.01 20.05 2.64
N THR A 52 -4.96 20.97 2.63
CA THR A 52 -5.99 21.12 1.58
C THR A 52 -5.68 22.26 0.60
N HIS A 53 -4.55 22.95 0.77
CA HIS A 53 -4.13 24.05 -0.12
C HIS A 53 -3.52 23.45 -1.41
N LEU A 54 -3.86 24.07 -2.54
CA LEU A 54 -3.36 23.64 -3.86
C LEU A 54 -1.84 23.83 -3.97
N ARG A 55 -1.16 22.77 -4.39
CA ARG A 55 0.29 22.74 -4.60
C ARG A 55 0.61 22.01 -5.90
N HIS A 56 1.79 22.22 -6.45
CA HIS A 56 2.26 21.46 -7.60
C HIS A 56 2.89 20.15 -7.08
N PRO A 57 2.36 18.98 -7.50
CA PRO A 57 2.88 17.69 -7.00
C PRO A 57 4.26 17.33 -7.53
N ALA A 58 4.73 17.98 -8.59
CA ALA A 58 5.98 17.60 -9.27
C ALA A 58 5.98 16.09 -9.55
N SER A 59 7.12 15.41 -9.45
CA SER A 59 7.22 13.98 -9.77
C SER A 59 6.46 13.04 -8.81
N MET A 60 5.81 13.53 -7.76
CA MET A 60 4.84 12.69 -7.05
C MET A 60 3.65 12.31 -7.96
N THR A 61 3.40 13.07 -9.03
CA THR A 61 2.46 12.75 -10.13
C THR A 61 2.64 11.32 -10.65
N LYS A 62 3.90 10.85 -10.73
CA LYS A 62 4.22 9.51 -11.26
C LYS A 62 3.60 8.37 -10.41
N VAL A 63 3.15 8.66 -9.18
CA VAL A 63 2.39 7.68 -8.38
C VAL A 63 1.02 7.43 -9.01
N MET A 64 0.35 8.48 -9.52
CA MET A 64 -0.91 8.32 -10.29
C MET A 64 -0.66 7.59 -11.61
N THR A 65 0.46 7.87 -12.29
CA THR A 65 0.86 7.14 -13.50
C THR A 65 1.01 5.65 -13.20
N LEU A 66 1.71 5.31 -12.11
CA LEU A 66 1.88 3.91 -11.67
C LEU A 66 0.56 3.28 -11.20
N TYR A 67 -0.32 4.05 -10.56
CA TYR A 67 -1.66 3.57 -10.18
C TYR A 67 -2.41 3.06 -11.41
N ILE A 68 -2.41 3.84 -12.51
CA ILE A 68 -3.08 3.46 -13.77
C ILE A 68 -2.35 2.27 -14.43
N VAL A 69 -1.00 2.23 -14.39
CA VAL A 69 -0.23 1.08 -14.88
C VAL A 69 -0.65 -0.20 -14.15
N PHE A 70 -0.77 -0.14 -12.81
CA PHE A 70 -1.18 -1.30 -12.00
C PHE A 70 -2.62 -1.71 -12.33
N GLU A 71 -3.50 -0.75 -12.56
CA GLU A 71 -4.87 -1.01 -13.03
C GLU A 71 -4.85 -1.78 -14.37
N GLU A 72 -4.01 -1.36 -15.32
CA GLU A 72 -3.88 -2.03 -16.62
C GLU A 72 -3.27 -3.44 -16.51
N ILE A 73 -2.34 -3.64 -15.58
CA ILE A 73 -1.78 -4.98 -15.30
C ILE A 73 -2.89 -5.88 -14.70
N GLN A 74 -3.65 -5.37 -13.74
CA GLN A 74 -4.72 -6.14 -13.09
C GLN A 74 -5.83 -6.54 -14.08
N LYS A 75 -6.11 -5.66 -15.07
CA LYS A 75 -7.09 -5.93 -16.14
C LYS A 75 -6.57 -6.89 -17.22
N GLY A 76 -5.27 -7.20 -17.21
CA GLY A 76 -4.63 -8.03 -18.26
C GLY A 76 -4.29 -7.28 -19.55
N ASN A 77 -4.52 -5.97 -19.60
CA ASN A 77 -4.20 -5.15 -20.77
C ASN A 77 -2.69 -4.94 -20.95
N LEU A 78 -1.94 -5.02 -19.86
CA LEU A 78 -0.47 -4.94 -19.83
C LEU A 78 0.09 -6.05 -18.96
N ASN A 79 1.33 -6.44 -19.24
CA ASN A 79 2.12 -7.33 -18.40
C ASN A 79 3.54 -6.78 -18.26
N TYR A 80 4.34 -7.38 -17.38
CA TYR A 80 5.70 -6.88 -17.08
C TYR A 80 6.65 -6.88 -18.31
N SER A 81 6.39 -7.73 -19.31
CA SER A 81 7.17 -7.80 -20.56
C SER A 81 6.66 -6.87 -21.65
N SER A 82 5.46 -6.27 -21.50
CA SER A 82 4.87 -5.35 -22.49
C SER A 82 5.87 -4.27 -22.91
N ARG A 83 6.02 -4.07 -24.21
CA ARG A 83 6.98 -3.12 -24.80
C ARG A 83 6.43 -1.69 -24.70
N ILE A 84 7.23 -0.81 -24.14
CA ILE A 84 6.97 0.63 -24.04
C ILE A 84 7.88 1.32 -25.06
N VAL A 85 7.28 1.72 -26.17
CA VAL A 85 7.97 2.36 -27.30
C VAL A 85 8.05 3.87 -27.07
N PHE A 86 9.17 4.49 -27.43
CA PHE A 86 9.41 5.92 -27.22
C PHE A 86 9.15 6.70 -28.51
N SER A 87 8.15 7.58 -28.48
CA SER A 87 7.87 8.54 -29.52
C SER A 87 8.90 9.68 -29.53
N LYS A 88 8.88 10.54 -30.56
CA LYS A 88 9.65 11.79 -30.61
C LYS A 88 9.36 12.66 -29.38
N ARG A 89 8.07 12.76 -28.98
CA ARG A 89 7.64 13.52 -27.79
C ARG A 89 8.23 12.94 -26.51
N ALA A 90 8.14 11.61 -26.31
CA ALA A 90 8.66 10.95 -25.11
C ALA A 90 10.18 11.14 -25.02
N SER A 91 10.92 10.88 -26.09
CA SER A 91 12.39 11.01 -26.13
C SER A 91 12.85 12.45 -25.89
N GLY A 92 12.03 13.44 -26.33
CA GLY A 92 12.31 14.87 -26.18
C GLY A 92 12.06 15.44 -24.79
N GLN A 93 11.54 14.63 -23.85
CA GLN A 93 11.23 15.16 -22.51
C GLN A 93 12.47 15.69 -21.79
N PRO A 94 12.32 16.79 -21.01
CA PRO A 94 13.44 17.32 -20.24
C PRO A 94 13.82 16.39 -19.09
N PRO A 95 15.04 16.51 -18.56
CA PRO A 95 15.47 15.72 -17.38
C PRO A 95 14.55 15.93 -16.18
N SER A 96 14.44 14.91 -15.30
CA SER A 96 15.17 13.63 -15.22
C SER A 96 14.63 12.62 -16.25
N LYS A 97 15.52 11.91 -16.95
CA LYS A 97 15.10 10.94 -17.97
C LYS A 97 16.12 9.79 -18.10
N LEU A 98 15.75 8.69 -18.74
CA LEU A 98 16.67 7.62 -19.11
C LEU A 98 17.45 7.99 -20.38
N GLY A 99 16.89 8.80 -21.28
CA GLY A 99 17.52 9.20 -22.53
C GLY A 99 17.34 8.17 -23.65
N ILE A 100 16.20 7.52 -23.68
CA ILE A 100 15.90 6.50 -24.71
C ILE A 100 15.52 7.22 -26.01
N LYS A 101 16.11 6.75 -27.13
CA LYS A 101 15.90 7.36 -28.45
C LYS A 101 14.53 7.00 -29.02
N GLN A 102 14.02 7.86 -29.91
CA GLN A 102 12.77 7.62 -30.65
C GLN A 102 12.83 6.24 -31.34
N GLY A 103 11.75 5.50 -31.32
CA GLY A 103 11.61 4.18 -31.91
C GLY A 103 12.12 3.04 -31.03
N GLN A 104 13.00 3.33 -30.09
CA GLN A 104 13.48 2.32 -29.13
C GLN A 104 12.39 2.00 -28.11
N SER A 105 12.56 0.88 -27.39
CA SER A 105 11.59 0.45 -26.39
C SER A 105 12.26 -0.25 -25.21
N ILE A 106 11.55 -0.26 -24.07
CA ILE A 106 11.93 -1.00 -22.88
C ILE A 106 10.74 -1.83 -22.40
N SER A 107 10.99 -2.84 -21.55
CA SER A 107 9.90 -3.58 -20.94
C SER A 107 9.16 -2.71 -19.91
N LEU A 108 7.88 -2.99 -19.70
CA LEU A 108 7.10 -2.29 -18.66
C LEU A 108 7.76 -2.42 -17.28
N LYS A 109 8.33 -3.59 -16.96
CA LYS A 109 9.08 -3.80 -15.69
C LYS A 109 10.21 -2.77 -15.55
N GLN A 110 11.02 -2.59 -16.60
CA GLN A 110 12.11 -1.60 -16.63
C GLN A 110 11.57 -0.16 -16.52
N ALA A 111 10.48 0.11 -17.23
CA ALA A 111 9.80 1.41 -17.22
C ALA A 111 9.34 1.78 -15.80
N MET A 112 8.68 0.86 -15.09
CA MET A 112 8.22 1.08 -13.72
C MET A 112 9.40 1.32 -12.76
N LEU A 113 10.49 0.53 -12.88
CA LEU A 113 11.71 0.71 -12.08
C LEU A 113 12.34 2.09 -12.33
N ALA A 114 12.36 2.54 -13.58
CA ALA A 114 12.87 3.87 -13.94
C ALA A 114 11.99 5.00 -13.35
N LEU A 115 10.67 4.82 -13.32
CA LEU A 115 9.76 5.80 -12.70
C LEU A 115 10.04 5.97 -11.21
N VAL A 116 10.19 4.85 -10.46
CA VAL A 116 10.35 4.92 -9.00
C VAL A 116 11.75 5.37 -8.57
N THR A 117 12.81 4.97 -9.31
CA THR A 117 14.19 5.26 -8.91
C THR A 117 14.70 6.56 -9.55
N LYS A 118 14.81 6.61 -10.88
CA LYS A 118 15.33 7.75 -11.66
C LYS A 118 14.31 8.87 -11.81
N SER A 119 13.01 8.56 -11.61
CA SER A 119 11.93 9.53 -11.82
C SER A 119 11.84 9.99 -13.29
N ALA A 120 12.04 9.08 -14.23
CA ALA A 120 12.24 9.34 -15.66
C ALA A 120 11.00 9.95 -16.32
N ASN A 121 11.12 11.16 -16.86
CA ASN A 121 10.02 11.91 -17.53
C ASN A 121 9.69 11.30 -18.88
N ASP A 122 10.71 10.94 -19.65
CA ASP A 122 10.57 10.27 -20.95
C ASP A 122 9.78 8.98 -20.83
N VAL A 123 10.06 8.20 -19.81
CA VAL A 123 9.37 6.94 -19.51
C VAL A 123 7.90 7.21 -19.15
N ALA A 124 7.62 8.24 -18.35
CA ALA A 124 6.24 8.59 -17.96
C ALA A 124 5.40 8.94 -19.18
N THR A 125 5.95 9.75 -20.09
CA THR A 125 5.27 10.13 -21.34
C THR A 125 5.05 8.91 -22.24
N ALA A 126 6.07 8.04 -22.41
CA ALA A 126 5.94 6.82 -23.22
C ALA A 126 4.87 5.86 -22.69
N ILE A 127 4.79 5.68 -21.37
CA ILE A 127 3.72 4.90 -20.71
C ILE A 127 2.35 5.53 -21.00
N ALA A 128 2.24 6.84 -20.85
CA ALA A 128 0.98 7.57 -21.09
C ALA A 128 0.48 7.37 -22.52
N GLU A 129 1.38 7.47 -23.49
CA GLU A 129 1.07 7.25 -24.92
C GLU A 129 0.66 5.79 -25.17
N LYS A 130 1.37 4.82 -24.59
CA LYS A 130 1.06 3.40 -24.71
C LYS A 130 -0.35 3.07 -24.20
N ILE A 131 -0.75 3.67 -23.07
CA ILE A 131 -2.03 3.33 -22.39
C ILE A 131 -3.22 4.08 -23.01
N SER A 132 -3.02 5.34 -23.44
CA SER A 132 -4.15 6.22 -23.81
C SER A 132 -3.99 6.86 -25.19
N GLY A 133 -3.04 6.42 -25.99
CA GLY A 133 -2.76 6.95 -27.33
C GLY A 133 -2.06 8.32 -27.30
N SER A 134 -2.25 9.08 -26.24
CA SER A 134 -1.58 10.38 -26.07
C SER A 134 -1.46 10.74 -24.59
N GLU A 135 -0.44 11.56 -24.24
CA GLU A 135 -0.26 12.06 -22.88
C GLU A 135 -1.44 12.95 -22.44
N ILE A 136 -2.08 13.65 -23.37
CA ILE A 136 -3.26 14.48 -23.09
C ILE A 136 -4.42 13.60 -22.62
N ASN A 137 -4.74 12.54 -23.35
CA ASN A 137 -5.80 11.59 -22.98
C ASN A 137 -5.48 10.88 -21.65
N PHE A 138 -4.21 10.53 -21.45
CA PHE A 138 -3.76 9.94 -20.20
C PHE A 138 -3.96 10.90 -19.02
N ALA A 139 -3.63 12.18 -19.18
CA ALA A 139 -3.83 13.21 -18.15
C ALA A 139 -5.32 13.39 -17.81
N LYS A 140 -6.21 13.34 -18.80
CA LYS A 140 -7.67 13.32 -18.58
C LYS A 140 -8.07 12.09 -17.75
N ARG A 141 -7.53 10.90 -18.10
CA ARG A 141 -7.75 9.65 -17.34
C ARG A 141 -7.22 9.78 -15.91
N MET A 142 -6.01 10.33 -15.71
CA MET A 142 -5.44 10.55 -14.37
C MET A 142 -6.37 11.41 -13.51
N THR A 143 -6.92 12.49 -14.08
CA THR A 143 -7.83 13.39 -13.38
C THR A 143 -9.15 12.68 -13.03
N LYS A 144 -9.71 11.89 -13.98
CA LYS A 144 -10.91 11.07 -13.74
C LYS A 144 -10.66 10.03 -12.63
N THR A 145 -9.50 9.36 -12.65
CA THR A 145 -9.10 8.40 -11.60
C THR A 145 -8.96 9.12 -10.25
N ALA A 146 -8.34 10.30 -10.24
CA ALA A 146 -8.23 11.10 -9.01
C ALA A 146 -9.60 11.38 -8.37
N LYS A 147 -10.58 11.78 -9.18
CA LYS A 147 -11.95 12.02 -8.69
C LYS A 147 -12.56 10.75 -8.06
N LYS A 148 -12.38 9.59 -8.71
CA LYS A 148 -12.83 8.28 -8.16
C LYS A 148 -12.19 7.94 -6.82
N LEU A 149 -10.94 8.38 -6.61
CA LEU A 149 -10.20 8.16 -5.35
C LEU A 149 -10.51 9.23 -4.29
N GLY A 150 -11.46 10.15 -4.55
CA GLY A 150 -11.81 11.23 -3.64
C GLY A 150 -10.76 12.35 -3.59
N MET A 151 -9.88 12.43 -4.60
CA MET A 151 -8.88 13.49 -4.74
C MET A 151 -9.49 14.70 -5.46
N ASN A 152 -10.49 15.31 -4.83
CA ASN A 152 -11.38 16.30 -5.46
C ASN A 152 -10.69 17.62 -5.84
N LYS A 153 -9.53 17.91 -5.23
CA LYS A 153 -8.74 19.11 -5.52
C LYS A 153 -7.53 18.81 -6.42
N SER A 154 -7.55 17.66 -7.13
CA SER A 154 -6.42 17.25 -7.98
C SER A 154 -6.78 17.30 -9.45
N GLN A 155 -5.87 17.93 -10.23
CA GLN A 155 -5.94 17.98 -11.69
C GLN A 155 -4.55 17.66 -12.25
N PHE A 156 -4.50 16.72 -13.19
CA PHE A 156 -3.28 16.29 -13.85
C PHE A 156 -3.27 16.76 -15.31
N MET A 157 -2.13 17.25 -15.77
CA MET A 157 -1.94 17.79 -17.13
C MET A 157 -0.89 16.98 -17.91
N ASN A 158 -0.08 16.18 -17.22
CA ASN A 158 0.92 15.28 -17.82
C ASN A 158 1.20 14.11 -16.90
N ALA A 159 1.88 13.09 -17.40
CA ALA A 159 2.18 11.85 -16.68
C ALA A 159 3.40 11.96 -15.76
N SER A 160 4.23 12.98 -15.95
CA SER A 160 5.54 13.08 -15.32
C SER A 160 5.58 13.98 -14.09
N GLY A 161 4.72 14.98 -14.01
CA GLY A 161 4.76 16.01 -12.98
C GLY A 161 5.61 17.22 -13.38
N LEU A 162 6.00 17.34 -14.63
CA LEU A 162 6.62 18.54 -15.17
C LEU A 162 5.67 19.74 -14.99
N TYR A 163 6.25 20.92 -14.91
CA TYR A 163 5.49 22.12 -14.60
C TYR A 163 4.37 22.36 -15.61
N ASN A 164 3.20 22.63 -15.10
CA ASN A 164 2.04 23.16 -15.83
C ASN A 164 1.21 23.92 -14.80
N LYS A 165 0.79 25.16 -15.13
CA LYS A 165 0.07 26.03 -14.18
C LYS A 165 -1.21 25.38 -13.63
N HIS A 166 -1.84 24.53 -14.42
CA HIS A 166 -3.09 23.85 -14.07
C HIS A 166 -2.87 22.49 -13.36
N GLN A 167 -1.64 21.97 -13.32
CA GLN A 167 -1.34 20.70 -12.65
C GLN A 167 -1.19 20.93 -11.14
N LYS A 168 -2.26 20.66 -10.42
CA LYS A 168 -2.37 20.94 -8.99
C LYS A 168 -2.87 19.71 -8.23
N SER A 169 -2.52 19.63 -6.97
CA SER A 169 -3.02 18.68 -6.00
C SER A 169 -2.89 19.26 -4.59
N THR A 170 -3.21 18.49 -3.57
CA THR A 170 -3.07 18.88 -2.17
C THR A 170 -2.33 17.78 -1.41
N ALA A 171 -1.79 18.09 -0.23
CA ALA A 171 -1.16 17.05 0.60
C ALA A 171 -2.19 15.98 1.01
N SER A 172 -3.42 16.39 1.30
CA SER A 172 -4.52 15.48 1.61
C SER A 172 -4.84 14.55 0.44
N ASP A 173 -4.96 15.07 -0.78
CA ASP A 173 -5.27 14.25 -1.95
C ASP A 173 -4.10 13.29 -2.28
N MET A 174 -2.85 13.76 -2.18
CA MET A 174 -1.69 12.90 -2.42
C MET A 174 -1.61 11.78 -1.37
N ALA A 175 -2.01 12.04 -0.11
CA ALA A 175 -2.08 11.00 0.91
C ALA A 175 -3.15 9.95 0.58
N LYS A 176 -4.31 10.38 0.08
CA LYS A 176 -5.36 9.44 -0.42
C LYS A 176 -4.80 8.54 -1.52
N LEU A 177 -4.03 9.10 -2.45
CA LEU A 177 -3.38 8.30 -3.51
C LEU A 177 -2.39 7.30 -2.92
N GLY A 178 -1.60 7.72 -1.93
CA GLY A 178 -0.65 6.85 -1.23
C GLY A 178 -1.33 5.68 -0.52
N ILE A 179 -2.49 5.93 0.10
CA ILE A 179 -3.33 4.88 0.72
C ILE A 179 -3.91 3.96 -0.37
N ALA A 180 -4.50 4.56 -1.41
CA ALA A 180 -5.18 3.80 -2.48
C ALA A 180 -4.22 2.84 -3.19
N ILE A 181 -3.02 3.30 -3.57
CA ILE A 181 -2.08 2.45 -4.32
C ILE A 181 -1.57 1.27 -3.49
N LYS A 182 -1.45 1.43 -2.16
CA LYS A 182 -1.11 0.32 -1.26
C LYS A 182 -2.27 -0.66 -1.06
N ARG A 183 -3.47 -0.12 -0.91
CA ARG A 183 -4.69 -0.90 -0.70
C ARG A 183 -5.06 -1.74 -1.93
N ASP A 184 -5.06 -1.10 -3.10
CA ASP A 184 -5.62 -1.68 -4.33
C ASP A 184 -4.60 -2.59 -5.03
N TYR A 185 -3.29 -2.28 -4.92
CA TYR A 185 -2.23 -2.98 -5.65
C TYR A 185 -1.07 -3.37 -4.71
N PRO A 186 -1.34 -4.17 -3.64
CA PRO A 186 -0.31 -4.49 -2.62
C PRO A 186 0.89 -5.27 -3.16
N LYS A 187 0.72 -6.03 -4.24
CA LYS A 187 1.81 -6.78 -4.89
C LYS A 187 2.74 -5.81 -5.63
N GLU A 188 2.16 -4.99 -6.48
CA GLU A 188 2.87 -4.03 -7.34
C GLU A 188 3.49 -2.90 -6.51
N TYR A 189 2.84 -2.51 -5.42
CA TYR A 189 3.30 -1.47 -4.50
C TYR A 189 4.74 -1.72 -4.02
N LYS A 190 5.15 -2.97 -3.90
CA LYS A 190 6.51 -3.34 -3.45
C LYS A 190 7.61 -2.68 -4.26
N ILE A 191 7.33 -2.28 -5.51
CA ILE A 191 8.30 -1.61 -6.38
C ILE A 191 8.81 -0.29 -5.77
N PHE A 192 8.00 0.40 -4.97
CA PHE A 192 8.39 1.67 -4.34
C PHE A 192 9.53 1.52 -3.33
N ASN A 193 9.78 0.30 -2.82
CA ASN A 193 10.89 -0.01 -1.92
C ASN A 193 12.20 -0.29 -2.68
N THR A 194 12.23 -0.17 -4.01
CA THR A 194 13.43 -0.40 -4.82
C THR A 194 14.49 0.66 -4.51
N LYS A 195 15.65 0.25 -4.00
CA LYS A 195 16.73 1.18 -3.60
C LYS A 195 17.54 1.68 -4.79
N SER A 196 17.69 0.87 -5.83
CA SER A 196 18.38 1.23 -7.07
C SER A 196 17.94 0.34 -8.22
N PHE A 197 18.22 0.80 -9.44
CA PHE A 197 17.90 0.12 -10.69
C PHE A 197 19.11 0.26 -11.62
N HIS A 198 19.46 -0.81 -12.31
CA HIS A 198 20.54 -0.83 -13.29
C HIS A 198 19.94 -0.80 -14.71
N TRP A 199 20.44 0.11 -15.53
CA TRP A 199 20.00 0.26 -16.91
C TRP A 199 21.19 0.73 -17.75
N ASN A 200 21.46 0.00 -18.83
CA ASN A 200 22.51 0.31 -19.80
C ASN A 200 23.86 0.66 -19.12
N GLY A 201 24.33 -0.28 -18.25
CA GLY A 201 25.59 -0.13 -17.53
C GLY A 201 25.57 0.87 -16.37
N ARG A 202 24.50 1.65 -16.19
CA ARG A 202 24.42 2.70 -15.15
C ARG A 202 23.51 2.29 -14.00
N LYS A 203 23.92 2.66 -12.79
CA LYS A 203 23.14 2.47 -11.57
C LYS A 203 22.39 3.76 -11.21
N TYR A 204 21.07 3.69 -11.14
CA TYR A 204 20.20 4.80 -10.74
C TYR A 204 19.69 4.56 -9.33
N LYS A 205 20.12 5.38 -8.37
CA LYS A 205 19.67 5.31 -6.97
C LYS A 205 18.28 5.93 -6.85
N ASN A 206 17.45 5.38 -5.95
CA ASN A 206 16.17 5.99 -5.62
C ASN A 206 16.38 7.33 -4.92
N HIS A 207 15.61 8.33 -5.33
CA HIS A 207 15.68 9.68 -4.76
C HIS A 207 15.05 9.76 -3.34
N ASN A 208 14.30 8.73 -2.92
CA ASN A 208 13.70 8.66 -1.58
C ASN A 208 14.74 8.11 -0.58
N ASN A 209 15.49 9.00 0.06
CA ASN A 209 16.53 8.61 1.01
C ASN A 209 15.96 7.94 2.27
N LEU A 210 14.69 8.18 2.62
CA LEU A 210 14.05 7.55 3.80
C LEU A 210 14.06 6.03 3.71
N LEU A 211 14.09 5.45 2.50
CA LEU A 211 14.24 4.00 2.30
C LEU A 211 15.50 3.41 2.95
N LYS A 212 16.49 4.27 3.25
CA LYS A 212 17.75 3.85 3.90
C LYS A 212 17.89 4.43 5.30
N SER A 213 17.40 5.66 5.51
CA SER A 213 17.69 6.45 6.70
C SER A 213 16.58 6.45 7.75
N TYR A 214 15.39 5.90 7.45
CA TYR A 214 14.28 5.93 8.40
C TYR A 214 13.60 4.56 8.47
N TYR A 215 13.78 3.90 9.60
CA TYR A 215 13.33 2.52 9.83
C TYR A 215 11.83 2.38 9.55
N GLY A 216 11.48 1.33 8.82
CA GLY A 216 10.09 1.00 8.48
C GLY A 216 9.60 1.65 7.19
N THR A 217 10.40 2.48 6.52
CA THR A 217 10.01 3.11 5.24
C THR A 217 9.91 2.05 4.13
N ASP A 218 8.78 2.03 3.40
CA ASP A 218 8.56 1.09 2.29
C ASP A 218 8.17 1.79 0.96
N GLY A 219 8.21 3.12 0.94
CA GLY A 219 7.87 3.94 -0.24
C GLY A 219 7.86 5.43 0.10
N ILE A 220 7.43 6.38 -0.75
CA ILE A 220 6.79 6.15 -2.05
C ILE A 220 7.54 6.97 -3.13
N LYS A 221 7.44 8.34 -3.12
CA LYS A 221 7.98 9.13 -4.23
C LYS A 221 8.35 10.56 -3.81
N THR A 222 9.51 11.02 -4.28
CA THR A 222 9.95 12.42 -4.20
C THR A 222 9.46 13.22 -5.40
N GLY A 223 9.42 14.53 -5.27
CA GLY A 223 9.17 15.47 -6.36
C GLY A 223 9.92 16.77 -6.15
N TYR A 224 10.31 17.42 -7.24
CA TYR A 224 10.90 18.74 -7.23
C TYR A 224 10.59 19.47 -8.54
N ILE A 225 10.12 20.67 -8.45
CA ILE A 225 10.16 21.73 -9.46
C ILE A 225 10.30 23.06 -8.69
N ASP A 226 10.83 24.08 -9.35
CA ASP A 226 11.02 25.40 -8.69
C ASP A 226 9.72 25.93 -8.08
N ALA A 227 8.60 25.73 -8.77
CA ALA A 227 7.28 26.22 -8.31
C ALA A 227 6.78 25.50 -7.04
N SER A 228 7.30 24.30 -6.71
CA SER A 228 6.84 23.57 -5.52
C SER A 228 7.89 23.42 -4.42
N GLY A 229 9.17 23.59 -4.75
CA GLY A 229 10.25 23.15 -3.85
C GLY A 229 10.35 21.63 -3.77
N PHE A 230 11.01 21.13 -2.75
CA PHE A 230 11.26 19.68 -2.56
C PHE A 230 10.08 19.03 -1.85
N ASN A 231 9.45 18.06 -2.53
CA ASN A 231 8.27 17.32 -2.07
C ASN A 231 8.63 15.86 -1.77
N LEU A 232 7.84 15.22 -0.90
CA LEU A 232 7.96 13.78 -0.63
C LEU A 232 6.60 13.24 -0.14
N MET A 233 6.19 12.15 -0.74
CA MET A 233 5.17 11.25 -0.20
C MET A 233 5.90 9.99 0.25
N ALA A 234 5.75 9.62 1.53
CA ALA A 234 6.38 8.43 2.09
C ALA A 234 5.38 7.59 2.87
N SER A 235 5.69 6.32 2.97
CA SER A 235 4.96 5.34 3.77
C SER A 235 5.93 4.70 4.75
N VAL A 236 5.52 4.59 6.01
CA VAL A 236 6.33 4.02 7.09
C VAL A 236 5.48 3.06 7.91
N LYS A 237 6.03 1.89 8.16
CA LYS A 237 5.37 0.83 8.93
C LYS A 237 6.20 0.47 10.16
N ARG A 238 5.61 0.59 11.35
CA ARG A 238 6.24 0.21 12.63
C ARG A 238 5.21 -0.41 13.57
N ASN A 239 5.57 -1.51 14.20
CA ASN A 239 4.74 -2.14 15.25
C ASN A 239 3.27 -2.31 14.86
N GLY A 240 3.03 -2.66 13.59
CA GLY A 240 1.67 -2.87 13.07
C GLY A 240 0.95 -1.59 12.64
N VAL A 241 1.49 -0.42 12.94
CA VAL A 241 0.93 0.88 12.50
C VAL A 241 1.56 1.26 11.16
N ASN A 242 0.73 1.61 10.19
CA ASN A 242 1.15 2.15 8.89
C ASN A 242 0.76 3.62 8.79
N LEU A 243 1.72 4.48 8.50
CA LEU A 243 1.49 5.91 8.31
C LEU A 243 1.86 6.31 6.88
N ILE A 244 1.02 7.14 6.27
CA ILE A 244 1.33 7.85 5.03
C ILE A 244 1.59 9.31 5.38
N GLY A 245 2.75 9.82 4.93
CA GLY A 245 3.11 11.22 5.13
C GLY A 245 3.38 11.90 3.80
N VAL A 246 2.93 13.15 3.68
CA VAL A 246 3.18 14.00 2.51
C VAL A 246 3.69 15.35 2.98
N VAL A 247 4.79 15.81 2.38
CA VAL A 247 5.32 17.16 2.57
C VAL A 247 5.55 17.82 1.21
N PHE A 248 5.09 19.04 1.07
CA PHE A 248 5.40 19.95 -0.04
C PHE A 248 6.29 21.09 0.46
N GLY A 249 7.07 21.67 -0.42
CA GLY A 249 7.69 22.98 -0.19
C GLY A 249 8.97 22.95 0.64
N GLY A 250 9.66 21.83 0.74
CA GLY A 250 10.96 21.80 1.42
C GLY A 250 11.99 22.70 0.71
N LYS A 251 12.88 23.33 1.47
CA LYS A 251 13.96 24.18 0.94
C LYS A 251 15.04 23.34 0.23
N SER A 252 15.25 22.10 0.71
CA SER A 252 16.19 21.14 0.11
C SER A 252 15.68 19.72 0.32
N GLY A 253 16.27 18.75 -0.39
CA GLY A 253 15.96 17.34 -0.17
C GLY A 253 16.25 16.90 1.26
N ARG A 254 17.39 17.35 1.81
CA ARG A 254 17.82 17.02 3.19
C ARG A 254 16.85 17.56 4.24
N THR A 255 16.52 18.86 4.17
CA THR A 255 15.62 19.47 5.16
C THR A 255 14.21 18.93 5.06
N ARG A 256 13.72 18.63 3.83
CA ARG A 256 12.43 17.98 3.61
C ARG A 256 12.40 16.59 4.25
N ASP A 257 13.47 15.78 4.08
CA ASP A 257 13.58 14.43 4.66
C ASP A 257 13.55 14.50 6.18
N GLN A 258 14.40 15.36 6.78
CA GLN A 258 14.46 15.55 8.23
C GLN A 258 13.09 15.99 8.80
N HIS A 259 12.45 16.93 8.13
CA HIS A 259 11.14 17.43 8.55
C HIS A 259 10.08 16.31 8.55
N LEU A 260 9.99 15.54 7.45
CA LEU A 260 9.01 14.44 7.36
C LEU A 260 9.31 13.33 8.38
N MET A 261 10.59 13.03 8.64
CA MET A 261 10.98 12.06 9.69
C MET A 261 10.51 12.53 11.07
N GLY A 262 10.66 13.81 11.39
CA GLY A 262 10.15 14.40 12.64
C GLY A 262 8.63 14.24 12.76
N LEU A 263 7.90 14.61 11.70
CA LEU A 263 6.43 14.45 11.66
C LEU A 263 6.00 13.01 11.87
N PHE A 264 6.68 12.03 11.24
CA PHE A 264 6.39 10.61 11.47
C PHE A 264 6.68 10.20 12.90
N THR A 265 7.80 10.63 13.47
CA THR A 265 8.19 10.29 14.84
C THR A 265 7.11 10.76 15.83
N ASP A 266 6.64 11.99 15.69
CA ASP A 266 5.58 12.55 16.54
C ASP A 266 4.22 11.87 16.28
N ALA A 267 3.93 11.52 15.03
CA ALA A 267 2.71 10.82 14.69
C ALA A 267 2.67 9.40 15.29
N PHE A 268 3.81 8.69 15.29
CA PHE A 268 3.88 7.35 15.92
C PHE A 268 3.63 7.40 17.44
N LYS A 269 3.98 8.50 18.12
CA LYS A 269 3.65 8.69 19.55
C LYS A 269 2.13 8.86 19.76
N LYS A 270 1.44 9.48 18.79
CA LYS A 270 0.00 9.76 18.82
C LYS A 270 -0.85 8.63 18.25
N ALA A 271 -0.26 7.78 17.42
CA ALA A 271 -0.95 6.65 16.84
C ALA A 271 -1.30 5.67 17.95
N SER A 272 -2.59 5.47 18.18
CA SER A 272 -3.06 4.49 19.16
C SER A 272 -2.59 3.12 18.73
N ALA A 273 -1.96 2.38 19.62
CA ALA A 273 -1.80 0.95 19.40
C ALA A 273 -3.22 0.40 19.11
N PRO A 274 -3.40 -0.35 18.02
CA PRO A 274 -4.75 -0.80 17.67
C PRO A 274 -5.34 -1.58 18.84
N LYS A 275 -6.45 -1.10 19.38
CA LYS A 275 -7.21 -1.81 20.42
C LYS A 275 -7.59 -3.20 19.85
N LEU A 276 -7.19 -4.25 20.54
CA LEU A 276 -7.68 -5.60 20.28
C LEU A 276 -9.20 -5.59 20.55
N VAL A 277 -9.99 -5.39 19.51
CA VAL A 277 -11.42 -5.67 19.58
C VAL A 277 -11.55 -7.19 19.42
N LEU A 278 -11.61 -7.91 20.55
CA LEU A 278 -12.05 -9.30 20.60
C LEU A 278 -13.53 -9.28 20.21
N VAL A 279 -13.79 -9.69 18.97
CA VAL A 279 -15.18 -10.02 18.63
C VAL A 279 -15.55 -11.22 19.45
N UNK A 280 -16.31 -11.00 20.34
CA UNK A 280 -16.65 -11.97 21.15
C UNK A 280 -16.77 -13.25 20.49
N THR A 281 -16.55 -14.07 21.17
CA THR A 281 -16.78 -15.46 20.80
C THR A 281 -18.26 -15.70 20.53
N PRO A 282 -18.58 -16.45 19.48
CA PRO A 282 -19.99 -16.84 19.34
C PRO A 282 -20.43 -17.56 20.59
N UNK A 283 -21.38 -17.10 21.06
CA UNK A 283 -21.88 -17.71 22.14
C UNK A 283 -21.84 -19.16 21.95
N ALA A 284 -21.97 -19.76 23.04
CA ALA A 284 -22.09 -21.21 23.12
C ALA A 284 -23.31 -21.69 22.33
N LYS A 285 -23.15 -22.74 21.58
CA LYS A 285 -24.28 -23.39 20.89
C LYS A 285 -25.40 -23.65 21.90
N PRO A 286 -26.65 -23.32 21.55
CA PRO A 286 -27.77 -23.72 22.42
C PRO A 286 -27.72 -25.25 22.59
N LYS A 287 -27.85 -25.73 23.80
CA LYS A 287 -28.07 -27.17 24.08
C LYS A 287 -29.33 -27.58 23.36
N PHE A 288 -29.21 -28.40 22.33
CA PHE A 288 -30.38 -29.06 21.76
C PHE A 288 -30.98 -30.01 22.82
N SER A 289 -32.10 -29.65 23.40
CA SER A 289 -32.93 -30.59 24.09
C SER A 289 -33.48 -31.59 23.06
N ASN A 290 -33.39 -32.88 23.35
CA ASN A 290 -33.89 -33.98 22.52
C ASN A 290 -35.39 -33.78 22.20
N ILE A 291 -35.71 -33.40 21.01
CA ILE A 291 -37.09 -33.51 20.51
C ILE A 291 -37.04 -34.50 19.34
N UNK A 292 -37.33 -35.60 19.39
CA UNK A 292 -37.36 -36.52 18.49
C UNK A 292 -38.58 -36.42 17.78
N SER A 293 -38.53 -36.16 16.77
CA SER A 293 -39.66 -36.32 15.84
C SER A 293 -39.29 -37.30 14.73
N PRO A 294 -40.12 -38.27 14.43
CA PRO A 294 -39.82 -39.23 13.36
C PRO A 294 -40.16 -38.59 12.01
N PHE A 295 -39.13 -38.33 11.25
CA PHE A 295 -39.30 -37.98 9.84
C PHE A 295 -38.96 -39.21 9.02
N THR A 296 -40.03 -39.82 8.40
CA THR A 296 -39.86 -40.91 7.41
C THR A 296 -39.57 -40.32 6.02
N UNK A 297 -38.47 -40.64 5.45
CA UNK A 297 -38.08 -40.22 4.31
C UNK A 297 -38.71 -40.94 3.32
N PRO A 298 -39.01 -40.44 2.22
CA PRO A 298 -39.60 -41.21 1.12
C PRO A 298 -38.52 -42.04 0.40
N LYS A 299 -38.87 -43.26 0.13
CA LYS A 299 -38.07 -44.20 -0.68
C LYS A 299 -38.21 -43.79 -2.15
N PHE A 300 -37.12 -43.28 -2.76
CA PHE A 300 -37.02 -43.21 -4.22
C PHE A 300 -36.41 -44.47 -4.77
N PHE A 301 -37.16 -45.20 -5.60
CA PHE A 301 -36.67 -46.31 -6.40
C PHE A 301 -35.99 -45.73 -7.64
N LEU A 302 -34.74 -46.04 -7.83
CA LEU A 302 -34.00 -45.81 -9.08
C LEU A 302 -33.86 -47.12 -9.85
N ASP A 303 -34.47 -47.13 -11.04
CA ASP A 303 -34.39 -48.25 -11.98
C ASP A 303 -33.09 -48.16 -12.76
N UNK A 304 -32.38 -49.04 -12.74
CA UNK A 304 -31.16 -48.96 -13.24
C UNK A 304 -30.96 -49.74 -14.43
N SER A 305 -31.75 -49.62 -15.26
CA SER A 305 -31.52 -50.32 -16.53
C SER A 305 -31.28 -49.33 -17.65
N THR A 306 -30.07 -48.78 -17.77
CA THR A 306 -29.41 -48.40 -19.06
C THR A 306 -28.05 -47.78 -18.76
N ILE A 307 -26.98 -48.57 -18.79
CA ILE A 307 -25.60 -48.05 -18.83
C ILE A 307 -24.97 -48.53 -20.11
N GLU A 308 -24.75 -47.63 -21.08
CA GLU A 308 -23.86 -47.84 -22.21
C GLU A 308 -22.40 -47.77 -21.79
N LYS A 309 -21.59 -48.73 -22.25
CA LYS A 309 -20.15 -48.82 -21.96
C LYS A 309 -19.35 -47.74 -22.71
N PRO A 310 -18.48 -47.03 -22.03
CA PRO A 310 -17.49 -46.29 -22.77
C PRO A 310 -16.17 -47.05 -22.95
N UNK A 311 -15.63 -46.95 -23.92
CA UNK A 311 -14.50 -47.69 -24.23
C UNK A 311 -13.28 -46.90 -24.20
N GLN A 312 -12.46 -47.06 -23.88
CA GLN A 312 -11.02 -46.86 -23.98
C GLN A 312 -10.36 -46.45 -22.67
N LYS A 313 -9.50 -47.36 -22.23
CA LYS A 313 -8.63 -47.18 -21.06
C LYS A 313 -7.49 -46.19 -21.37
N PRO A 314 -7.21 -45.23 -20.49
CA PRO A 314 -5.93 -44.50 -20.55
C PRO A 314 -4.81 -45.34 -19.91
N LEU A 315 -3.61 -45.19 -20.48
CA LEU A 315 -2.39 -45.87 -20.03
C LEU A 315 -2.06 -45.52 -18.56
N PHE A 316 -1.96 -46.57 -17.76
CA PHE A 316 -1.49 -46.44 -16.37
C PHE A 316 0.05 -46.35 -16.32
N LEU A 317 0.57 -45.23 -15.89
CA LEU A 317 1.93 -45.13 -15.39
C LEU A 317 1.98 -45.77 -13.98
N THR A 318 2.94 -46.63 -13.78
CA THR A 318 3.10 -47.46 -12.59
C THR A 318 3.05 -46.69 -11.27
N SER A 319 2.24 -47.19 -10.33
CA SER A 319 1.75 -46.53 -9.13
C SER A 319 2.78 -46.25 -8.02
N ASN A 320 4.02 -46.67 -8.13
CA ASN A 320 4.96 -46.58 -7.00
C ASN A 320 5.62 -45.21 -6.84
N LYS A 321 5.77 -44.43 -7.92
CA LYS A 321 6.33 -43.03 -7.81
C LYS A 321 5.29 -41.98 -7.44
N LEU A 322 4.01 -42.27 -7.61
CA LEU A 322 2.94 -41.33 -7.26
C LEU A 322 2.63 -41.35 -5.74
N ASN A 323 2.74 -42.55 -5.14
CA ASN A 323 2.45 -42.74 -3.71
C ASN A 323 3.53 -42.15 -2.80
N GLU A 324 4.78 -42.03 -3.24
CA GLU A 324 5.83 -41.32 -2.48
C GLU A 324 5.67 -39.79 -2.54
N LYS A 325 5.18 -39.27 -3.68
CA LYS A 325 4.90 -37.84 -3.80
C LYS A 325 3.66 -37.38 -3.01
N ILE A 326 2.67 -38.27 -2.86
CA ILE A 326 1.42 -37.96 -2.13
C ILE A 326 1.64 -38.01 -0.63
N LYS A 327 2.59 -38.81 -0.12
CA LYS A 327 2.90 -38.88 1.33
C LYS A 327 3.53 -37.59 1.91
N ASN A 328 4.04 -36.72 1.07
CA ASN A 328 4.72 -35.49 1.51
C ASN A 328 3.90 -34.20 1.28
N PHE A 329 2.61 -34.30 0.94
CA PHE A 329 1.77 -33.12 0.85
C PHE A 329 1.33 -32.67 2.26
N GLN A 330 1.90 -31.56 2.69
CA GLN A 330 1.51 -30.87 3.93
C GLN A 330 0.18 -30.12 3.65
N ASN A 331 -0.91 -30.89 3.71
CA ASN A 331 -2.24 -30.43 3.26
C ASN A 331 -3.09 -29.82 4.38
N TRP A 332 -2.48 -29.54 5.53
CA TRP A 332 -3.18 -28.96 6.67
C TRP A 332 -2.60 -27.59 7.02
N GLY A 333 -3.38 -26.84 7.72
CA GLY A 333 -2.97 -25.57 8.31
C GLY A 333 -3.69 -25.33 9.62
N ILE A 334 -3.39 -24.22 10.23
CA ILE A 334 -4.10 -23.77 11.43
C ILE A 334 -4.72 -22.40 11.16
N GLN A 335 -5.95 -22.22 11.62
CA GLN A 335 -6.59 -20.90 11.68
C GLN A 335 -6.54 -20.40 13.11
N VAL A 336 -5.86 -19.27 13.32
CA VAL A 336 -5.57 -18.70 14.64
C VAL A 336 -6.55 -17.58 14.99
N GLY A 337 -7.71 -17.60 14.36
CA GLY A 337 -8.79 -16.66 14.62
C GLY A 337 -9.09 -15.73 13.45
N THR A 338 -10.08 -14.91 13.67
CA THR A 338 -10.55 -13.87 12.73
C THR A 338 -10.69 -12.57 13.51
N TYR A 339 -10.17 -11.46 12.99
CA TYR A 339 -10.04 -10.19 13.71
C TYR A 339 -10.52 -9.04 12.82
N SER A 340 -11.20 -8.11 13.41
CA SER A 340 -11.66 -6.89 12.72
C SER A 340 -10.52 -5.97 12.27
N UNK A 341 -9.50 -6.02 12.87
CA UNK A 341 -8.42 -5.26 12.50
C UNK A 341 -7.37 -6.12 11.96
N LYS A 342 -6.89 -5.78 10.91
CA LYS A 342 -5.76 -6.50 10.29
C LYS A 342 -4.52 -6.54 11.21
N VAL A 343 -4.32 -5.53 11.96
CA VAL A 343 -3.22 -5.42 12.93
C VAL A 343 -3.37 -6.42 14.09
N UNK A 344 -4.41 -6.65 14.40
CA UNK A 344 -4.69 -7.57 15.32
C UNK A 344 -4.43 -8.92 14.86
N ALA A 345 -4.86 -9.14 13.76
CA ALA A 345 -4.52 -10.39 13.08
C ALA A 345 -2.99 -10.61 13.00
N HIS A 346 -2.26 -9.59 12.62
CA HIS A 346 -0.79 -9.67 12.51
C HIS A 346 -0.10 -9.91 13.86
N GLN A 347 -0.57 -9.25 14.92
CA GLN A 347 -0.01 -9.43 16.26
C GLN A 347 -0.23 -10.85 16.80
N ILE A 348 -1.41 -11.41 16.54
CA ILE A 348 -1.71 -12.80 16.92
C ILE A 348 -0.83 -13.77 16.13
N ALA A 349 -0.57 -13.52 14.86
CA ALA A 349 0.35 -14.33 14.08
C ALA A 349 1.77 -14.32 14.69
N ILE A 350 2.24 -13.17 15.14
CA ILE A 350 3.54 -13.04 15.82
C ILE A 350 3.51 -13.81 17.17
N LYS A 351 2.44 -13.65 17.94
CA LYS A 351 2.29 -14.32 19.24
C LYS A 351 2.22 -15.85 19.05
N ALA A 352 1.51 -16.34 18.05
CA ALA A 352 1.45 -17.77 17.72
C ALA A 352 2.84 -18.32 17.39
N ARG A 353 3.65 -17.59 16.60
CA ARG A 353 5.04 -17.98 16.30
C ARG A 353 5.92 -18.06 17.55
N ARG A 354 5.75 -17.16 18.50
CA ARG A 354 6.52 -17.19 19.78
C ARG A 354 6.16 -18.42 20.63
N ILE A 355 4.90 -18.85 20.60
CA ILE A 355 4.42 -19.99 21.40
C ILE A 355 4.82 -21.31 20.74
N ALA A 356 4.79 -21.39 19.42
CA ALA A 356 5.12 -22.61 18.67
C ALA A 356 6.24 -22.34 17.64
N PRO A 357 7.45 -21.95 18.10
CA PRO A 357 8.52 -21.53 17.16
C PRO A 357 9.00 -22.66 16.26
N ASN A 358 9.06 -23.89 16.76
CA ASN A 358 9.58 -25.01 15.98
C ASN A 358 8.72 -25.32 14.74
N LEU A 359 7.42 -24.99 14.77
CA LEU A 359 6.49 -25.30 13.68
C LEU A 359 6.09 -24.05 12.89
N LEU A 360 6.02 -22.88 13.51
CA LEU A 360 5.47 -21.68 12.86
C LEU A 360 6.50 -20.61 12.48
N LYS A 361 7.78 -20.71 12.93
CA LYS A 361 8.80 -19.67 12.74
C LYS A 361 9.02 -19.39 11.24
N MET A 362 9.11 -20.45 10.44
CA MET A 362 9.42 -20.36 9.00
C MET A 362 8.17 -20.28 8.11
N LEU A 363 6.97 -20.55 8.66
CA LEU A 363 5.75 -20.55 7.88
C LEU A 363 5.20 -19.12 7.69
N PRO A 364 4.83 -18.73 6.46
CA PRO A 364 4.18 -17.44 6.24
C PRO A 364 2.78 -17.42 6.86
N ALA A 365 2.49 -16.39 7.66
CA ALA A 365 1.13 -16.15 8.13
C ALA A 365 0.32 -15.53 6.98
N GLN A 366 -0.75 -16.18 6.60
CA GLN A 366 -1.70 -15.67 5.61
C GLN A 366 -2.81 -14.90 6.34
N LEU A 367 -2.96 -13.63 6.00
CA LEU A 367 -4.01 -12.76 6.51
C LEU A 367 -4.98 -12.48 5.36
N THR A 368 -6.11 -13.17 5.38
CA THR A 368 -7.11 -13.10 4.30
C THR A 368 -8.29 -12.25 4.77
N PRO A 369 -8.67 -11.20 4.01
CA PRO A 369 -9.90 -10.47 4.32
C PRO A 369 -11.11 -11.36 4.05
N ILE A 370 -12.08 -11.35 4.95
CA ILE A 370 -13.39 -11.97 4.80
C ILE A 370 -14.45 -10.96 5.21
N TYR A 371 -15.65 -11.11 4.66
CA TYR A 371 -16.78 -10.22 4.97
C TYR A 371 -17.71 -10.93 5.94
N ILE A 372 -18.02 -10.27 7.05
CA ILE A 372 -18.98 -10.75 8.06
C ILE A 372 -19.95 -9.58 8.31
N ASN A 373 -21.22 -9.75 7.93
CA ASN A 373 -22.26 -8.71 8.08
C ASN A 373 -21.77 -7.35 7.56
N GLU A 374 -21.31 -7.33 6.29
CA GLU A 374 -20.82 -6.15 5.56
C GLU A 374 -19.51 -5.55 6.11
N ASN A 375 -18.98 -6.04 7.22
CA ASN A 375 -17.74 -5.58 7.81
C ASN A 375 -16.57 -6.48 7.39
N VAL A 376 -15.42 -5.86 7.09
CA VAL A 376 -14.19 -6.60 6.75
C VAL A 376 -13.56 -7.15 8.04
N ALA A 377 -13.34 -8.45 8.07
CA ALA A 377 -12.56 -9.14 9.11
C ALA A 377 -11.35 -9.84 8.48
N TRP A 378 -10.34 -10.10 9.27
CA TRP A 378 -9.07 -10.67 8.82
C TRP A 378 -8.86 -12.04 9.45
N ARG A 379 -8.89 -13.06 8.60
CA ARG A 379 -8.64 -14.46 8.99
C ARG A 379 -7.12 -14.71 9.01
N VAL A 380 -6.62 -15.29 10.09
CA VAL A 380 -5.20 -15.62 10.24
C VAL A 380 -5.00 -17.12 10.09
N ARG A 381 -4.19 -17.53 9.11
CA ARG A 381 -3.84 -18.93 8.86
C ARG A 381 -2.34 -19.14 8.69
N PHE A 382 -1.86 -20.31 9.07
CA PHE A 382 -0.56 -20.87 8.73
C PHE A 382 -0.82 -22.17 8.02
N ASN A 383 -0.36 -22.29 6.78
CA ASN A 383 -0.54 -23.48 5.94
C ASN A 383 0.77 -24.28 5.84
N SER A 384 0.75 -25.39 5.13
CA SER A 384 1.90 -26.28 4.91
C SER A 384 2.34 -27.03 6.17
N LEU A 385 1.37 -27.50 6.92
CA LEU A 385 1.53 -28.43 8.04
C LEU A 385 0.95 -29.79 7.63
N ASP A 386 1.44 -30.86 8.24
CA ASP A 386 0.72 -32.11 8.26
C ASP A 386 -0.38 -32.07 9.34
N GLU A 387 -1.30 -33.00 9.32
CA GLU A 387 -2.45 -33.00 10.23
C GLU A 387 -2.05 -33.03 11.71
N ASN A 388 -1.11 -33.91 12.06
CA ASN A 388 -0.65 -34.06 13.45
C ASN A 388 0.02 -32.78 13.96
N SER A 389 0.91 -32.19 13.15
CA SER A 389 1.55 -30.91 13.47
C SER A 389 0.53 -29.78 13.64
N ALA A 390 -0.50 -29.74 12.77
CA ALA A 390 -1.57 -28.72 12.87
C ALA A 390 -2.36 -28.88 14.17
N ARG A 391 -2.77 -30.12 14.50
CA ARG A 391 -3.51 -30.41 15.73
C ARG A 391 -2.68 -30.14 17.00
N MET A 392 -1.42 -30.57 17.03
CA MET A 392 -0.48 -30.32 18.14
C MET A 392 -0.25 -28.81 18.34
N THR A 393 -0.05 -28.07 17.24
CA THR A 393 0.13 -26.62 17.31
C THR A 393 -1.09 -25.94 17.90
N CYS A 394 -2.30 -26.34 17.47
CA CYS A 394 -3.53 -25.80 18.01
C CYS A 394 -3.71 -26.12 19.48
N SER A 395 -3.43 -27.35 19.92
CA SER A 395 -3.46 -27.71 21.35
C SER A 395 -2.57 -26.79 22.19
N LYS A 396 -1.34 -26.56 21.70
CA LYS A 396 -0.36 -25.67 22.38
C LYS A 396 -0.82 -24.21 22.40
N LEU A 397 -1.43 -23.71 21.33
CA LEU A 397 -1.95 -22.33 21.26
C LEU A 397 -3.16 -22.15 22.17
N LEU A 398 -4.06 -23.14 22.22
CA LEU A 398 -5.24 -23.13 23.09
C LEU A 398 -4.86 -23.11 24.56
N SER A 399 -3.82 -23.89 24.97
CA SER A 399 -3.31 -23.87 26.35
C SER A 399 -2.74 -22.50 26.76
N LYS A 400 -2.45 -21.62 25.82
CA LYS A 400 -1.96 -20.25 26.06
C LYS A 400 -3.03 -19.19 25.72
N ASN A 401 -4.30 -19.59 25.73
CA ASN A 401 -5.47 -18.74 25.48
C ASN A 401 -5.43 -18.05 24.11
N ILE A 402 -4.92 -18.75 23.08
CA ILE A 402 -5.00 -18.32 21.69
C ILE A 402 -5.93 -19.27 20.93
N SER A 403 -7.01 -18.73 20.40
CA SER A 403 -7.97 -19.45 19.57
C SER A 403 -7.25 -20.15 18.41
N CYS A 404 -7.52 -21.44 18.21
CA CYS A 404 -6.89 -22.19 17.11
C CYS A 404 -7.77 -23.35 16.65
N ILE A 405 -7.86 -23.53 15.35
CA ILE A 405 -8.55 -24.67 14.71
C ILE A 405 -7.61 -25.23 13.65
N ALA A 406 -7.36 -26.54 13.66
CA ALA A 406 -6.66 -27.22 12.59
C ALA A 406 -7.63 -27.36 11.42
N VAL A 407 -7.21 -26.98 10.20
CA VAL A 407 -8.06 -26.96 9.00
C VAL A 407 -7.30 -27.55 7.80
N PRO A 408 -7.98 -28.24 6.89
CA PRO A 408 -7.37 -28.61 5.61
C PRO A 408 -6.99 -27.35 4.83
N SER A 409 -5.95 -27.42 3.98
CA SER A 409 -5.53 -26.26 3.19
C SER A 409 -6.57 -25.92 2.10
N GLU A 410 -6.66 -24.66 1.74
CA GLU A 410 -7.66 -24.19 0.74
C GLU A 410 -7.51 -24.83 -0.64
N GLN A 411 -6.34 -25.34 -0.97
CA GLN A 411 -6.12 -26.04 -2.25
C GLN A 411 -6.92 -27.34 -2.35
N ILE A 412 -7.18 -28.00 -1.22
CA ILE A 412 -8.02 -29.23 -1.22
C ILE A 412 -9.49 -28.87 -1.33
N LEU A 413 -9.92 -27.81 -0.63
CA LEU A 413 -11.32 -27.38 -0.67
C LEU A 413 -11.75 -26.89 -2.06
N GLY A 414 -10.84 -26.26 -2.81
CA GLY A 414 -11.07 -25.86 -4.21
C GLY A 414 -11.21 -27.04 -5.15
N TYR A 415 -10.51 -28.17 -4.89
CA TYR A 415 -10.59 -29.40 -5.68
C TYR A 415 -11.88 -30.17 -5.41
N LEU A 416 -12.39 -30.12 -4.19
CA LEU A 416 -13.66 -30.79 -3.79
C LEU A 416 -14.90 -30.01 -4.26
N SER A 417 -14.82 -28.75 -4.43
CA SER A 417 -15.91 -27.95 -4.97
C SER A 417 -16.06 -27.94 -6.51
N UNK A 418 -15.17 -28.36 -6.96
CA UNK A 418 -15.14 -28.43 -8.31
C UNK A 418 -15.60 -29.67 -8.89
N ASN A 419 -15.82 -30.50 -8.12
CA ASN A 419 -16.30 -31.81 -8.53
C ASN A 419 -17.69 -32.18 -7.95
N LYS A 420 -18.51 -31.21 -7.62
CA LYS A 420 -19.92 -31.41 -7.28
C LYS A 420 -20.82 -30.74 -8.29
#